data_14acabc0fdef7430fee3609a6d053bbe
#
_entry.id   14acabc0fdef7430fee3609a6d053bbe
#
_cell.length_a   1.000
_cell.length_b   1.000
_cell.length_c   1.000
_cell.angle_alpha   90.00
_cell.angle_beta   90.00
_cell.angle_gamma   90.00
#
_symmetry.space_group_name_H-M   'P 1'
#
loop_
_entity.id
_entity.type
_entity.pdbx_description
1 polymer ?
#
loop_
_entity_poly.entity_id
_entity_poly.type
_entity_poly.pdbx_seq_one_letter_code
_entity_poly.pdbx_strand_id
1 'polypeptide(L)'
;MNPVTLAAPVGPLPLSGGVVADFSAETWWLTLVKAVFIVVFLIASVILVLWVERRGLARMQTRPGPNVNGPFGLFQAFADAAKLIMKEDFWLKGAERTVYLLAPVIAAFSAFMVYAVIPFGPNVSVLGHSTPLQLTDFPVAVLYVLAITAFGVYGIILGGWSAHSTYPLLGAVRSAAQVISYELAMSLSVLTVFLASGTMSTSGIVGAQTRMWWAVAMMPSFVIYVVSMVGEVNRLPFDLPEAEGELVAGHMVEYSSMKFAWYFLAEYINMFNVSAVCVTLFLGGWRSFVIASFWPEANEGWWPVLWFVAKIWAVMFAMIWTRGTLVRIRYDHFMKLGWKVLIPAALTWFVMVSVVTGVRTFSGTQPRPLLLVLAAVFLVVTAVLVLVPERGSEEAPSPPGSGPGELVAPGQVLDAFAGGFPVPPLPGQVLPPSPRSRRAGAGAFLPADPGTAPGAAAPTEGGNR
;
A
#
# COMPACT_ATOMS: atom_id res chain seq x y z
N MET A 1 58.70 10.65 16.85
CA MET A 1 57.29 10.99 16.62
C MET A 1 57.07 10.90 15.11
N ASN A 2 56.57 9.78 14.62
CA ASN A 2 56.24 9.60 13.21
C ASN A 2 54.86 10.23 12.93
N PRO A 3 54.69 11.02 11.87
CA PRO A 3 53.40 11.56 11.51
C PRO A 3 52.52 10.40 11.03
N VAL A 4 51.36 10.28 11.65
CA VAL A 4 50.28 9.38 11.20
C VAL A 4 49.92 9.83 9.79
N THR A 5 50.33 9.07 8.81
CA THR A 5 49.85 9.18 7.44
C THR A 5 48.36 8.87 7.46
N LEU A 6 47.52 9.91 7.42
CA LEU A 6 46.12 9.81 7.12
C LEU A 6 46.03 9.07 5.78
N ALA A 7 45.54 7.83 5.83
CA ALA A 7 45.22 7.06 4.63
C ALA A 7 44.36 7.93 3.72
N ALA A 8 44.79 8.07 2.47
CA ALA A 8 43.99 8.74 1.45
C ALA A 8 42.57 8.22 1.46
N PRO A 9 41.54 9.05 1.24
CA PRO A 9 40.18 8.60 1.14
C PRO A 9 40.12 7.49 0.09
N VAL A 10 39.72 6.29 0.51
CA VAL A 10 39.50 5.17 -0.38
C VAL A 10 38.51 5.66 -1.39
N GLY A 11 38.96 5.92 -2.61
CA GLY A 11 38.09 6.30 -3.73
C GLY A 11 36.96 5.28 -3.85
N PRO A 12 35.80 5.67 -4.42
CA PRO A 12 34.70 4.75 -4.59
C PRO A 12 35.25 3.47 -5.22
N LEU A 13 35.02 2.34 -4.51
CA LEU A 13 35.45 1.01 -5.00
C LEU A 13 35.06 0.89 -6.46
N PRO A 14 35.97 0.51 -7.37
CA PRO A 14 35.61 0.31 -8.76
C PRO A 14 34.45 -0.65 -8.77
N LEU A 15 33.28 -0.19 -9.24
CA LEU A 15 32.09 -1.01 -9.44
C LEU A 15 32.47 -2.04 -10.52
N SER A 16 33.10 -3.14 -10.09
CA SER A 16 33.54 -4.20 -10.98
C SER A 16 32.32 -4.84 -11.60
N GLY A 17 32.00 -4.45 -12.84
CA GLY A 17 31.12 -5.18 -13.72
C GLY A 17 29.66 -4.76 -13.74
N GLY A 18 29.26 -3.65 -13.14
CA GLY A 18 27.92 -3.10 -13.36
C GLY A 18 27.94 -2.10 -14.51
N VAL A 19 27.31 -2.41 -15.61
CA VAL A 19 27.08 -1.42 -16.68
C VAL A 19 26.10 -0.38 -16.12
N VAL A 20 26.61 0.73 -15.65
CA VAL A 20 25.81 1.91 -15.32
C VAL A 20 25.18 2.37 -16.64
N ALA A 21 23.90 2.76 -16.62
CA ALA A 21 23.21 3.24 -17.79
C ALA A 21 23.97 4.42 -18.41
N ASP A 22 24.36 4.31 -19.67
CA ASP A 22 25.09 5.35 -20.41
C ASP A 22 24.13 6.08 -21.36
N PHE A 23 23.86 7.35 -21.05
CA PHE A 23 22.99 8.24 -21.82
C PHE A 23 23.77 9.16 -22.78
N SER A 24 25.07 9.01 -22.91
CA SER A 24 25.92 9.93 -23.68
C SER A 24 25.58 9.98 -25.18
N ALA A 25 25.09 8.87 -25.73
CA ALA A 25 24.71 8.75 -27.15
C ALA A 25 23.19 8.88 -27.37
N GLU A 26 22.42 9.35 -26.38
CA GLU A 26 20.98 9.39 -26.48
C GLU A 26 20.48 10.59 -27.28
N THR A 27 19.52 10.33 -28.18
CA THR A 27 18.86 11.34 -29.02
C THR A 27 17.44 11.62 -28.50
N TRP A 28 16.97 12.85 -28.63
CA TRP A 28 15.66 13.28 -28.11
C TRP A 28 14.47 12.43 -28.61
N TRP A 29 14.53 11.95 -29.84
CA TRP A 29 13.44 11.11 -30.39
C TRP A 29 13.42 9.71 -29.77
N LEU A 30 14.58 9.14 -29.39
CA LEU A 30 14.65 7.87 -28.66
C LEU A 30 14.04 8.00 -27.27
N THR A 31 14.30 9.10 -26.57
CA THR A 31 13.69 9.40 -25.27
C THR A 31 12.17 9.49 -25.41
N LEU A 32 11.66 10.14 -26.46
CA LEU A 32 10.23 10.20 -26.74
C LEU A 32 9.62 8.81 -27.01
N VAL A 33 10.29 8.00 -27.84
CA VAL A 33 9.84 6.62 -28.15
C VAL A 33 9.79 5.78 -26.87
N LYS A 34 10.80 5.87 -26.00
CA LYS A 34 10.81 5.18 -24.71
C LYS A 34 9.65 5.65 -23.82
N ALA A 35 9.42 6.96 -23.72
CA ALA A 35 8.31 7.51 -22.93
C ALA A 35 6.96 6.98 -23.41
N VAL A 36 6.71 6.99 -24.73
CA VAL A 36 5.49 6.44 -25.32
C VAL A 36 5.39 4.93 -25.07
N PHE A 37 6.50 4.20 -25.22
CA PHE A 37 6.55 2.76 -24.91
C PHE A 37 6.16 2.46 -23.46
N ILE A 38 6.69 3.20 -22.49
CA ILE A 38 6.36 3.02 -21.07
C ILE A 38 4.87 3.24 -20.83
N VAL A 39 4.28 4.31 -21.37
CA VAL A 39 2.85 4.59 -21.22
C VAL A 39 1.99 3.47 -21.81
N VAL A 40 2.30 3.05 -23.04
CA VAL A 40 1.59 1.95 -23.71
C VAL A 40 1.76 0.64 -22.96
N PHE A 41 2.98 0.34 -22.50
CA PHE A 41 3.28 -0.85 -21.70
C PHE A 41 2.46 -0.89 -20.41
N LEU A 42 2.39 0.22 -19.68
CA LEU A 42 1.62 0.29 -18.42
C LEU A 42 0.12 0.10 -18.66
N ILE A 43 -0.46 0.80 -19.64
CA ILE A 43 -1.88 0.65 -19.97
C ILE A 43 -2.20 -0.78 -20.41
N ALA A 44 -1.38 -1.36 -21.27
CA ALA A 44 -1.55 -2.75 -21.73
C ALA A 44 -1.42 -3.73 -20.55
N SER A 45 -0.45 -3.50 -19.65
CA SER A 45 -0.26 -4.32 -18.46
C SER A 45 -1.44 -4.26 -17.51
N VAL A 46 -2.05 -3.08 -17.30
CA VAL A 46 -3.27 -2.93 -16.49
C VAL A 46 -4.44 -3.73 -17.08
N ILE A 47 -4.64 -3.67 -18.39
CA ILE A 47 -5.67 -4.45 -19.07
C ILE A 47 -5.48 -5.96 -18.85
N LEU A 48 -4.24 -6.43 -18.98
CA LEU A 48 -3.89 -7.83 -18.76
C LEU A 48 -4.06 -8.24 -17.29
N VAL A 49 -3.63 -7.40 -16.34
CA VAL A 49 -3.79 -7.71 -14.90
C VAL A 49 -5.24 -7.82 -14.51
N LEU A 50 -6.11 -6.93 -14.98
CA LEU A 50 -7.56 -7.01 -14.73
C LEU A 50 -8.13 -8.35 -15.18
N TRP A 51 -7.71 -8.83 -16.33
CA TRP A 51 -8.13 -10.13 -16.84
C TRP A 51 -7.57 -11.29 -16.00
N VAL A 52 -6.25 -11.26 -15.68
CA VAL A 52 -5.57 -12.30 -14.87
C VAL A 52 -6.18 -12.36 -13.47
N GLU A 53 -6.40 -11.22 -12.83
CA GLU A 53 -6.98 -11.13 -11.50
C GLU A 53 -8.38 -11.72 -11.45
N ARG A 54 -9.28 -11.26 -12.33
CA ARG A 54 -10.67 -11.77 -12.38
C ARG A 54 -10.74 -13.28 -12.66
N ARG A 55 -9.90 -13.76 -13.56
CA ARG A 55 -9.86 -15.17 -13.92
C ARG A 55 -9.15 -16.02 -12.86
N GLY A 56 -8.06 -15.50 -12.27
CA GLY A 56 -7.34 -16.16 -11.18
C GLY A 56 -8.19 -16.33 -9.93
N LEU A 57 -8.82 -15.23 -9.47
CA LEU A 57 -9.74 -15.28 -8.33
C LEU A 57 -10.97 -16.17 -8.59
N ALA A 58 -11.53 -16.14 -9.79
CA ALA A 58 -12.65 -17.00 -10.15
C ALA A 58 -12.30 -18.49 -10.02
N ARG A 59 -11.09 -18.89 -10.48
CA ARG A 59 -10.62 -20.27 -10.32
C ARG A 59 -10.38 -20.65 -8.87
N MET A 60 -9.83 -19.74 -8.06
CA MET A 60 -9.64 -19.98 -6.62
C MET A 60 -10.99 -20.14 -5.89
N GLN A 61 -12.03 -19.45 -6.37
CA GLN A 61 -13.38 -19.51 -5.84
C GLN A 61 -14.26 -20.59 -6.51
N THR A 62 -13.68 -21.48 -7.33
CA THR A 62 -14.36 -22.55 -8.06
C THR A 62 -15.53 -22.08 -8.94
N ARG A 63 -15.44 -20.85 -9.50
CA ARG A 63 -16.44 -20.28 -10.42
C ARG A 63 -15.83 -19.94 -11.78
N PRO A 64 -16.62 -19.90 -12.87
CA PRO A 64 -16.14 -19.44 -14.16
C PRO A 64 -15.83 -17.93 -14.10
N GLY A 65 -14.65 -17.54 -14.61
CA GLY A 65 -14.29 -16.15 -14.85
C GLY A 65 -14.91 -15.61 -16.15
N PRO A 66 -14.53 -14.38 -16.58
CA PRO A 66 -15.02 -13.80 -17.82
C PRO A 66 -14.68 -14.70 -19.02
N ASN A 67 -15.70 -15.06 -19.81
CA ASN A 67 -15.57 -15.99 -20.95
C ASN A 67 -16.17 -15.46 -22.26
N VAL A 68 -17.03 -14.42 -22.21
CA VAL A 68 -17.92 -14.07 -23.34
C VAL A 68 -17.26 -13.09 -24.32
N ASN A 69 -16.53 -12.08 -23.81
CA ASN A 69 -15.98 -11.03 -24.69
C ASN A 69 -14.60 -11.42 -25.21
N GLY A 70 -14.53 -11.90 -26.46
CA GLY A 70 -13.31 -12.34 -27.12
C GLY A 70 -12.76 -13.69 -26.62
N PRO A 71 -11.57 -14.09 -27.10
CA PRO A 71 -10.95 -15.35 -26.69
C PRO A 71 -10.74 -15.36 -25.17
N PHE A 72 -11.39 -16.29 -24.50
CA PHE A 72 -11.29 -16.44 -23.03
C PHE A 72 -11.68 -15.21 -22.21
N GLY A 73 -12.47 -14.27 -22.75
CA GLY A 73 -12.87 -13.05 -22.06
C GLY A 73 -11.79 -11.95 -21.99
N LEU A 74 -10.76 -12.00 -22.84
CA LEU A 74 -9.65 -11.03 -22.83
C LEU A 74 -10.12 -9.59 -23.10
N PHE A 75 -11.12 -9.43 -23.97
CA PHE A 75 -11.66 -8.10 -24.30
C PHE A 75 -12.63 -7.53 -23.27
N GLN A 76 -12.87 -8.24 -22.17
CA GLN A 76 -13.74 -7.73 -21.10
C GLN A 76 -13.20 -6.42 -20.50
N ALA A 77 -11.89 -6.29 -20.32
CA ALA A 77 -11.28 -5.07 -19.78
C ALA A 77 -11.48 -3.86 -20.73
N PHE A 78 -11.45 -4.08 -22.04
CA PHE A 78 -11.77 -3.04 -23.01
C PHE A 78 -13.27 -2.65 -22.97
N ALA A 79 -14.15 -3.63 -22.81
CA ALA A 79 -15.59 -3.37 -22.67
C ALA A 79 -15.88 -2.56 -21.41
N ASP A 80 -15.18 -2.86 -20.30
CA ASP A 80 -15.29 -2.10 -19.05
C ASP A 80 -14.77 -0.66 -19.21
N ALA A 81 -13.65 -0.48 -19.90
CA ALA A 81 -13.12 0.86 -20.23
C ALA A 81 -14.10 1.65 -21.12
N ALA A 82 -14.63 1.05 -22.17
CA ALA A 82 -15.62 1.67 -23.05
C ALA A 82 -16.89 2.07 -22.28
N LYS A 83 -17.38 1.21 -21.36
CA LYS A 83 -18.49 1.52 -20.46
C LYS A 83 -18.22 2.75 -19.61
N LEU A 84 -17.00 2.89 -19.05
CA LEU A 84 -16.64 4.04 -18.22
C LEU A 84 -16.56 5.32 -19.04
N ILE A 85 -16.07 5.27 -20.30
CA ILE A 85 -16.03 6.41 -21.21
C ILE A 85 -17.45 6.88 -21.57
N MET A 86 -18.36 5.93 -21.82
CA MET A 86 -19.76 6.24 -22.21
C MET A 86 -20.66 6.56 -21.03
N LYS A 87 -20.21 6.32 -19.79
CA LYS A 87 -21.01 6.56 -18.61
C LYS A 87 -21.21 8.07 -18.39
N GLU A 88 -22.42 8.46 -17.98
CA GLU A 88 -22.74 9.84 -17.64
C GLU A 88 -21.80 10.38 -16.57
N ASP A 89 -21.22 11.55 -16.85
CA ASP A 89 -20.39 12.29 -15.92
C ASP A 89 -21.26 13.36 -15.21
N PHE A 90 -21.23 13.33 -13.89
CA PHE A 90 -21.98 14.30 -13.09
C PHE A 90 -21.04 15.17 -12.24
N TRP A 91 -21.51 16.34 -11.90
CA TRP A 91 -20.83 17.29 -11.05
C TRP A 91 -21.58 17.45 -9.73
N LEU A 92 -20.91 17.23 -8.63
CA LEU A 92 -21.47 17.55 -7.33
C LEU A 92 -21.64 19.05 -7.16
N LYS A 93 -22.84 19.50 -6.75
CA LYS A 93 -23.13 20.93 -6.55
C LYS A 93 -22.29 21.57 -5.45
N GLY A 94 -21.86 20.81 -4.45
CA GLY A 94 -21.05 21.27 -3.32
C GLY A 94 -19.54 21.11 -3.50
N ALA A 95 -19.06 20.41 -4.52
CA ALA A 95 -17.64 20.13 -4.69
C ALA A 95 -16.86 21.32 -5.25
N GLU A 96 -15.65 21.52 -4.76
CA GLU A 96 -14.68 22.44 -5.36
C GLU A 96 -14.18 21.88 -6.69
N ARG A 97 -14.72 22.40 -7.79
CA ARG A 97 -14.50 21.86 -9.15
C ARG A 97 -13.03 21.68 -9.51
N THR A 98 -12.18 22.65 -9.17
CA THR A 98 -10.74 22.62 -9.51
C THR A 98 -10.04 21.49 -8.79
N VAL A 99 -10.23 21.37 -7.48
CA VAL A 99 -9.59 20.33 -6.66
C VAL A 99 -10.14 18.95 -7.02
N TYR A 100 -11.46 18.87 -7.23
CA TYR A 100 -12.15 17.63 -7.61
C TYR A 100 -11.64 17.06 -8.95
N LEU A 101 -11.29 17.91 -9.93
CA LEU A 101 -10.71 17.49 -11.20
C LEU A 101 -9.21 17.18 -11.07
N LEU A 102 -8.48 17.96 -10.28
CA LEU A 102 -7.03 17.85 -10.15
C LEU A 102 -6.61 16.59 -9.38
N ALA A 103 -7.40 16.16 -8.40
CA ALA A 103 -7.07 15.05 -7.54
C ALA A 103 -6.82 13.72 -8.29
N PRO A 104 -7.68 13.22 -9.20
CA PRO A 104 -7.40 12.01 -9.97
C PRO A 104 -6.22 12.21 -10.94
N VAL A 105 -5.99 13.43 -11.45
CA VAL A 105 -4.84 13.74 -12.31
C VAL A 105 -3.53 13.62 -11.53
N ILE A 106 -3.47 14.14 -10.30
CA ILE A 106 -2.28 14.00 -9.42
C ILE A 106 -1.99 12.52 -9.15
N ALA A 107 -3.00 11.74 -8.79
CA ALA A 107 -2.83 10.31 -8.52
C ALA A 107 -2.32 9.54 -9.75
N ALA A 108 -2.90 9.79 -10.92
CA ALA A 108 -2.45 9.15 -12.15
C ALA A 108 -1.07 9.62 -12.60
N PHE A 109 -0.81 10.93 -12.54
CA PHE A 109 0.50 11.49 -12.90
C PHE A 109 1.63 10.90 -12.06
N SER A 110 1.46 10.84 -10.73
CA SER A 110 2.47 10.24 -9.85
C SER A 110 2.72 8.78 -10.19
N ALA A 111 1.67 8.01 -10.47
CA ALA A 111 1.79 6.60 -10.83
C ALA A 111 2.63 6.38 -12.11
N PHE A 112 2.41 7.19 -13.16
CA PHE A 112 3.20 7.08 -14.40
C PHE A 112 4.65 7.54 -14.22
N MET A 113 4.92 8.57 -13.42
CA MET A 113 6.24 9.17 -13.26
C MET A 113 7.25 8.21 -12.60
N VAL A 114 6.83 7.28 -11.76
CA VAL A 114 7.73 6.30 -11.14
C VAL A 114 8.52 5.51 -12.18
N TYR A 115 7.91 5.16 -13.31
CA TYR A 115 8.57 4.36 -14.35
C TYR A 115 9.67 5.11 -15.13
N ALA A 116 9.82 6.41 -14.95
CA ALA A 116 10.89 7.17 -15.59
C ALA A 116 12.30 6.66 -15.20
N VAL A 117 12.45 6.16 -13.96
CA VAL A 117 13.74 5.73 -13.41
C VAL A 117 13.88 4.20 -13.25
N ILE A 118 12.92 3.42 -13.73
CA ILE A 118 12.97 1.96 -13.61
C ILE A 118 13.72 1.35 -14.80
N PRO A 119 14.81 0.58 -14.59
CA PRO A 119 15.59 -0.02 -15.64
C PRO A 119 14.93 -1.32 -16.16
N PHE A 120 14.52 -1.36 -17.41
CA PHE A 120 13.99 -2.55 -18.07
C PHE A 120 15.10 -3.51 -18.56
N GLY A 121 16.31 -3.00 -18.82
CA GLY A 121 17.38 -3.81 -19.36
C GLY A 121 18.71 -3.07 -19.44
N PRO A 122 19.76 -3.73 -19.96
CA PRO A 122 21.07 -3.13 -20.19
C PRO A 122 21.05 -2.18 -21.40
N ASN A 123 22.22 -1.69 -21.77
CA ASN A 123 22.39 -0.94 -23.01
C ASN A 123 22.16 -1.84 -24.23
N VAL A 124 21.31 -1.38 -25.14
CA VAL A 124 20.96 -2.08 -26.38
C VAL A 124 21.14 -1.12 -27.56
N SER A 125 21.52 -1.64 -28.72
CA SER A 125 21.56 -0.87 -29.96
C SER A 125 20.18 -0.85 -30.60
N VAL A 126 19.61 0.35 -30.77
CA VAL A 126 18.35 0.59 -31.48
C VAL A 126 18.66 1.47 -32.70
N LEU A 127 18.44 0.95 -33.91
CA LEU A 127 18.71 1.65 -35.17
C LEU A 127 20.13 2.24 -35.24
N GLY A 128 21.14 1.52 -34.72
CA GLY A 128 22.53 1.95 -34.72
C GLY A 128 22.96 2.87 -33.57
N HIS A 129 22.03 3.31 -32.71
CA HIS A 129 22.32 4.10 -31.51
C HIS A 129 22.32 3.21 -30.26
N SER A 130 23.40 3.27 -29.48
CA SER A 130 23.46 2.60 -28.19
C SER A 130 22.66 3.38 -27.15
N THR A 131 21.68 2.73 -26.51
CA THR A 131 20.80 3.37 -25.54
C THR A 131 20.46 2.41 -24.41
N PRO A 132 20.44 2.86 -23.12
CA PRO A 132 19.95 2.06 -22.02
C PRO A 132 18.44 1.89 -22.13
N LEU A 133 17.92 0.72 -21.74
CA LEU A 133 16.48 0.46 -21.69
C LEU A 133 15.86 1.08 -20.41
N GLN A 134 16.07 2.35 -20.22
CA GLN A 134 15.62 3.20 -19.12
C GLN A 134 15.40 4.60 -19.65
N LEU A 135 14.41 5.33 -19.13
CA LEU A 135 14.15 6.69 -19.62
C LEU A 135 15.18 7.69 -19.06
N THR A 136 15.46 7.60 -17.77
CA THR A 136 16.49 8.41 -17.09
C THR A 136 17.04 7.68 -15.89
N ASP A 137 18.30 7.95 -15.54
CA ASP A 137 18.91 7.51 -14.29
C ASP A 137 19.73 8.63 -13.70
N PHE A 138 19.66 8.82 -12.40
CA PHE A 138 20.42 9.81 -11.68
C PHE A 138 20.81 9.31 -10.28
N PRO A 139 21.82 9.93 -9.64
CA PRO A 139 22.40 9.39 -8.40
C PRO A 139 21.41 9.17 -7.25
N VAL A 140 20.25 9.83 -7.28
CA VAL A 140 19.21 9.76 -6.23
C VAL A 140 17.88 9.19 -6.77
N ALA A 141 17.94 8.34 -7.82
CA ALA A 141 16.77 7.85 -8.53
C ALA A 141 15.73 7.18 -7.61
N VAL A 142 16.16 6.44 -6.60
CA VAL A 142 15.22 5.78 -5.69
C VAL A 142 14.56 6.76 -4.72
N LEU A 143 15.24 7.82 -4.29
CA LEU A 143 14.59 8.90 -3.52
C LEU A 143 13.53 9.62 -4.35
N TYR A 144 13.77 9.78 -5.66
CA TYR A 144 12.75 10.29 -6.57
C TYR A 144 11.51 9.38 -6.59
N VAL A 145 11.68 8.05 -6.65
CA VAL A 145 10.55 7.11 -6.59
C VAL A 145 9.74 7.33 -5.32
N LEU A 146 10.39 7.35 -4.14
CA LEU A 146 9.72 7.55 -2.86
C LEU A 146 9.02 8.92 -2.77
N ALA A 147 9.64 9.98 -3.29
CA ALA A 147 9.03 11.31 -3.30
C ALA A 147 7.78 11.39 -4.22
N ILE A 148 7.81 10.74 -5.37
CA ILE A 148 6.69 10.73 -6.31
C ILE A 148 5.54 9.85 -5.80
N THR A 149 5.83 8.71 -5.15
CA THR A 149 4.78 7.89 -4.52
C THR A 149 4.10 8.64 -3.38
N ALA A 150 4.88 9.29 -2.51
CA ALA A 150 4.35 10.17 -1.46
C ALA A 150 3.49 11.32 -2.02
N PHE A 151 3.89 11.90 -3.16
CA PHE A 151 3.08 12.92 -3.84
C PHE A 151 1.72 12.38 -4.30
N GLY A 152 1.63 11.11 -4.67
CA GLY A 152 0.37 10.44 -5.04
C GLY A 152 -0.68 10.44 -3.94
N VAL A 153 -0.27 10.45 -2.66
CA VAL A 153 -1.17 10.48 -1.50
C VAL A 153 -2.02 11.76 -1.48
N TYR A 154 -1.46 12.89 -1.95
CA TYR A 154 -2.24 14.13 -2.07
C TYR A 154 -3.43 13.98 -3.03
N GLY A 155 -3.31 13.17 -4.08
CA GLY A 155 -4.43 12.86 -4.96
C GLY A 155 -5.60 12.22 -4.21
N ILE A 156 -5.32 11.31 -3.28
CA ILE A 156 -6.32 10.64 -2.46
C ILE A 156 -6.95 11.60 -1.45
N ILE A 157 -6.12 12.37 -0.72
CA ILE A 157 -6.59 13.32 0.30
C ILE A 157 -7.47 14.41 -0.34
N LEU A 158 -6.98 15.02 -1.41
CA LEU A 158 -7.71 16.08 -2.12
C LEU A 158 -9.01 15.56 -2.74
N GLY A 159 -9.00 14.30 -3.22
CA GLY A 159 -10.19 13.64 -3.74
C GLY A 159 -11.31 13.51 -2.71
N GLY A 160 -10.96 13.01 -1.52
CA GLY A 160 -11.92 12.88 -0.43
C GLY A 160 -12.37 14.23 0.14
N TRP A 161 -11.46 15.22 0.21
CA TRP A 161 -11.80 16.56 0.71
C TRP A 161 -12.74 17.29 -0.23
N SER A 162 -12.45 17.28 -1.54
CA SER A 162 -13.22 18.05 -2.54
C SER A 162 -14.68 17.61 -2.67
N ALA A 163 -14.98 16.38 -2.26
CA ALA A 163 -16.33 15.81 -2.36
C ALA A 163 -17.34 16.38 -1.35
N HIS A 164 -16.89 17.10 -0.31
CA HIS A 164 -17.74 17.65 0.76
C HIS A 164 -18.72 16.65 1.40
N SER A 165 -18.39 15.37 1.38
CA SER A 165 -19.14 14.27 1.99
C SER A 165 -18.33 13.62 3.10
N THR A 166 -18.99 13.12 4.14
CA THR A 166 -18.32 12.51 5.30
C THR A 166 -17.65 11.18 4.96
N TYR A 167 -18.25 10.35 4.11
CA TYR A 167 -17.69 9.04 3.72
C TYR A 167 -16.41 9.16 2.91
N PRO A 168 -16.33 9.94 1.83
CA PRO A 168 -15.10 10.17 1.09
C PRO A 168 -13.99 10.77 1.95
N LEU A 169 -14.30 11.70 2.83
CA LEU A 169 -13.31 12.31 3.72
C LEU A 169 -12.73 11.30 4.71
N LEU A 170 -13.57 10.49 5.36
CA LEU A 170 -13.11 9.43 6.26
C LEU A 170 -12.29 8.37 5.52
N GLY A 171 -12.71 7.98 4.31
CA GLY A 171 -11.95 7.07 3.45
C GLY A 171 -10.59 7.62 3.08
N ALA A 172 -10.51 8.88 2.68
CA ALA A 172 -9.25 9.55 2.33
C ALA A 172 -8.29 9.66 3.52
N VAL A 173 -8.78 10.04 4.70
CA VAL A 173 -7.96 10.12 5.92
C VAL A 173 -7.44 8.75 6.35
N ARG A 174 -8.27 7.70 6.29
CA ARG A 174 -7.83 6.33 6.59
C ARG A 174 -6.78 5.84 5.59
N SER A 175 -6.98 6.10 4.29
CA SER A 175 -6.02 5.76 3.25
C SER A 175 -4.70 6.49 3.43
N ALA A 176 -4.73 7.79 3.68
CA ALA A 176 -3.53 8.59 3.92
C ALA A 176 -2.75 8.08 5.14
N ALA A 177 -3.43 7.83 6.27
CA ALA A 177 -2.80 7.29 7.46
C ALA A 177 -2.15 5.92 7.21
N GLN A 178 -2.81 5.06 6.42
CA GLN A 178 -2.29 3.77 6.00
C GLN A 178 -1.02 3.94 5.17
N VAL A 179 -1.10 4.66 4.05
CA VAL A 179 0.01 4.83 3.11
C VAL A 179 1.22 5.46 3.80
N ILE A 180 1.07 6.56 4.55
CA ILE A 180 2.16 7.23 5.26
C ILE A 180 2.85 6.28 6.26
N SER A 181 2.08 5.47 7.00
CA SER A 181 2.64 4.55 7.99
C SER A 181 3.48 3.44 7.35
N TYR A 182 3.01 2.88 6.25
CA TYR A 182 3.69 1.78 5.56
C TYR A 182 4.82 2.27 4.65
N GLU A 183 4.72 3.49 4.11
CA GLU A 183 5.80 4.15 3.38
C GLU A 183 7.03 4.38 4.26
N LEU A 184 6.85 4.73 5.55
CA LEU A 184 7.96 4.82 6.50
C LEU A 184 8.68 3.49 6.69
N ALA A 185 7.95 2.39 6.86
CA ALA A 185 8.55 1.06 7.01
C ALA A 185 9.24 0.61 5.71
N MET A 186 8.63 0.89 4.56
CA MET A 186 9.18 0.61 3.24
C MET A 186 10.46 1.40 2.99
N SER A 187 10.46 2.70 3.27
CA SER A 187 11.64 3.57 3.12
C SER A 187 12.82 3.11 3.96
N LEU A 188 12.60 2.68 5.21
CA LEU A 188 13.64 2.11 6.07
C LEU A 188 14.19 0.81 5.49
N SER A 189 13.35 -0.06 4.93
CA SER A 189 13.80 -1.28 4.28
C SER A 189 14.65 -1.02 3.03
N VAL A 190 14.25 -0.03 2.23
CA VAL A 190 14.98 0.42 1.03
C VAL A 190 16.32 1.05 1.39
N LEU A 191 16.38 1.80 2.48
CA LEU A 191 17.61 2.43 2.97
C LEU A 191 18.71 1.42 3.31
N THR A 192 18.35 0.22 3.78
CA THR A 192 19.32 -0.87 4.01
C THR A 192 19.95 -1.37 2.71
N VAL A 193 19.18 -1.38 1.60
CA VAL A 193 19.71 -1.74 0.29
C VAL A 193 20.73 -0.71 -0.20
N PHE A 194 20.50 0.58 0.04
CA PHE A 194 21.45 1.65 -0.30
C PHE A 194 22.78 1.49 0.42
N LEU A 195 22.73 1.19 1.72
CA LEU A 195 23.95 0.96 2.50
C LEU A 195 24.76 -0.21 1.96
N ALA A 196 24.08 -1.25 1.47
CA ALA A 196 24.74 -2.43 0.95
C ALA A 196 25.26 -2.27 -0.47
N SER A 197 24.51 -1.57 -1.32
CA SER A 197 24.87 -1.33 -2.72
C SER A 197 25.87 -0.18 -2.88
N GLY A 198 25.91 0.78 -1.91
CA GLY A 198 26.73 1.99 -1.98
C GLY A 198 26.24 3.02 -3.00
N THR A 199 25.04 2.86 -3.57
CA THR A 199 24.45 3.75 -4.57
C THR A 199 22.94 3.83 -4.41
N MET A 200 22.34 4.97 -4.81
CA MET A 200 20.90 5.16 -4.88
C MET A 200 20.37 5.18 -6.34
N SER A 201 21.28 5.02 -7.33
CA SER A 201 20.90 4.85 -8.73
C SER A 201 20.27 3.47 -8.93
N THR A 202 19.16 3.41 -9.65
CA THR A 202 18.45 2.14 -9.91
C THR A 202 19.28 1.18 -10.74
N SER A 203 19.97 1.65 -11.77
CA SER A 203 20.87 0.82 -12.58
C SER A 203 22.09 0.36 -11.78
N GLY A 204 22.64 1.23 -10.93
CA GLY A 204 23.76 0.90 -10.04
C GLY A 204 23.41 -0.18 -9.02
N ILE A 205 22.18 -0.15 -8.43
CA ILE A 205 21.70 -1.18 -7.51
C ILE A 205 21.58 -2.54 -8.21
N VAL A 206 21.03 -2.57 -9.44
CA VAL A 206 20.98 -3.80 -10.25
C VAL A 206 22.39 -4.28 -10.58
N GLY A 207 23.31 -3.35 -10.90
CA GLY A 207 24.73 -3.64 -11.12
C GLY A 207 25.42 -4.29 -9.91
N ALA A 208 25.12 -3.85 -8.69
CA ALA A 208 25.67 -4.40 -7.46
C ALA A 208 25.21 -5.84 -7.16
N GLN A 209 24.11 -6.31 -7.74
CA GLN A 209 23.54 -7.65 -7.56
C GLN A 209 24.09 -8.67 -8.57
N THR A 210 25.43 -8.77 -8.72
CA THR A 210 26.06 -9.67 -9.68
C THR A 210 26.11 -11.13 -9.26
N ARG A 211 26.26 -11.40 -7.96
CA ARG A 211 26.49 -12.75 -7.42
C ARG A 211 25.28 -13.34 -6.70
N MET A 212 24.45 -12.50 -6.10
CA MET A 212 23.32 -12.93 -5.29
C MET A 212 22.27 -11.82 -5.21
N TRP A 213 21.01 -12.19 -5.19
CA TRP A 213 19.91 -11.25 -4.96
C TRP A 213 19.95 -10.68 -3.54
N TRP A 214 19.67 -9.38 -3.40
CA TRP A 214 19.54 -8.76 -2.09
C TRP A 214 18.38 -9.34 -1.27
N ALA A 215 17.35 -9.91 -1.91
CA ALA A 215 16.29 -10.64 -1.23
C ALA A 215 16.79 -11.75 -0.31
N VAL A 216 17.89 -12.43 -0.66
CA VAL A 216 18.49 -13.47 0.16
C VAL A 216 19.43 -12.87 1.22
N ALA A 217 20.31 -11.94 0.82
CA ALA A 217 21.28 -11.34 1.73
C ALA A 217 20.63 -10.45 2.80
N MET A 218 19.51 -9.81 2.45
CA MET A 218 18.76 -8.88 3.31
C MET A 218 17.31 -9.33 3.44
N MET A 219 17.12 -10.60 3.77
CA MET A 219 15.79 -11.18 3.88
C MET A 219 14.84 -10.43 4.82
N PRO A 220 15.26 -9.87 5.99
CA PRO A 220 14.39 -9.06 6.82
C PRO A 220 13.86 -7.81 6.11
N SER A 221 14.73 -7.06 5.40
CA SER A 221 14.31 -5.92 4.59
C SER A 221 13.33 -6.32 3.50
N PHE A 222 13.60 -7.44 2.83
CA PHE A 222 12.72 -7.96 1.79
C PHE A 222 11.33 -8.29 2.33
N VAL A 223 11.24 -8.97 3.47
CA VAL A 223 9.96 -9.30 4.11
C VAL A 223 9.20 -8.04 4.53
N ILE A 224 9.90 -7.08 5.17
CA ILE A 224 9.29 -5.80 5.56
C ILE A 224 8.80 -5.06 4.31
N TYR A 225 9.60 -5.01 3.25
CA TYR A 225 9.22 -4.40 1.98
C TYR A 225 7.97 -5.05 1.39
N VAL A 226 7.92 -6.40 1.33
CA VAL A 226 6.77 -7.14 0.76
C VAL A 226 5.48 -6.87 1.54
N VAL A 227 5.54 -6.83 2.86
CA VAL A 227 4.36 -6.49 3.68
C VAL A 227 3.96 -5.03 3.46
N SER A 228 4.93 -4.12 3.45
CA SER A 228 4.68 -2.69 3.28
C SER A 228 4.12 -2.35 1.90
N MET A 229 4.62 -2.99 0.82
CA MET A 229 4.13 -2.72 -0.53
C MET A 229 2.66 -3.09 -0.72
N VAL A 230 2.19 -4.17 -0.08
CA VAL A 230 0.75 -4.53 -0.12
C VAL A 230 -0.08 -3.50 0.64
N GLY A 231 0.45 -2.99 1.77
CA GLY A 231 -0.18 -1.93 2.56
C GLY A 231 -0.26 -0.60 1.82
N GLU A 232 0.76 -0.24 1.05
CA GLU A 232 0.84 1.00 0.29
C GLU A 232 -0.16 1.05 -0.88
N VAL A 233 -0.37 -0.08 -1.54
CA VAL A 233 -1.29 -0.18 -2.68
C VAL A 233 -2.75 -0.40 -2.26
N ASN A 234 -3.05 -0.39 -0.97
CA ASN A 234 -4.40 -0.59 -0.43
C ASN A 234 -5.09 -1.89 -0.92
N ARG A 235 -4.31 -2.96 -1.15
CA ARG A 235 -4.85 -4.26 -1.58
C ARG A 235 -5.07 -5.23 -0.42
N LEU A 236 -6.01 -6.14 -0.58
CA LEU A 236 -6.24 -7.23 0.40
C LEU A 236 -4.93 -7.98 0.70
N PRO A 237 -4.59 -8.22 1.96
CA PRO A 237 -5.45 -8.17 3.16
C PRO A 237 -5.64 -6.78 3.80
N PHE A 238 -5.05 -5.71 3.25
CA PHE A 238 -4.98 -4.36 3.80
C PHE A 238 -5.90 -3.35 3.06
N ASP A 239 -6.95 -3.81 2.41
CA ASP A 239 -7.94 -2.99 1.70
C ASP A 239 -8.93 -2.34 2.69
N LEU A 240 -8.45 -1.30 3.37
CA LEU A 240 -9.21 -0.60 4.39
C LEU A 240 -9.93 0.65 3.89
N PRO A 241 -9.39 1.37 2.88
CA PRO A 241 -10.05 2.56 2.34
C PRO A 241 -11.30 2.26 1.53
N GLU A 242 -11.30 1.13 0.79
CA GLU A 242 -12.41 0.69 -0.06
C GLU A 242 -13.40 -0.22 0.66
N ALA A 243 -13.23 -0.42 1.96
CA ALA A 243 -14.07 -1.31 2.76
C ALA A 243 -15.56 -1.13 2.46
N GLU A 244 -16.10 -1.86 1.47
CA GLU A 244 -17.50 -1.74 1.02
C GLU A 244 -18.50 -1.83 2.17
N GLY A 245 -18.22 -2.64 3.19
CA GLY A 245 -19.08 -2.79 4.37
C GLY A 245 -19.00 -1.62 5.36
N GLU A 246 -17.98 -0.75 5.30
CA GLU A 246 -17.78 0.35 6.25
C GLU A 246 -17.89 1.73 5.60
N LEU A 247 -17.29 1.93 4.42
CA LEU A 247 -17.10 3.22 3.76
C LEU A 247 -17.62 3.27 2.32
N VAL A 248 -18.33 2.24 1.86
CA VAL A 248 -18.90 2.08 0.50
C VAL A 248 -17.81 1.94 -0.57
N ALA A 249 -17.07 2.97 -0.91
CA ALA A 249 -15.91 2.95 -1.81
C ALA A 249 -14.86 4.02 -1.42
N GLY A 250 -14.84 4.41 -0.16
CA GLY A 250 -13.87 5.36 0.38
C GLY A 250 -13.83 6.68 -0.37
N HIS A 251 -12.63 7.16 -0.73
CA HIS A 251 -12.43 8.44 -1.40
C HIS A 251 -13.01 8.52 -2.83
N MET A 252 -13.31 7.36 -3.46
CA MET A 252 -13.83 7.29 -4.83
C MET A 252 -15.36 7.35 -4.90
N VAL A 253 -16.11 7.35 -3.77
CA VAL A 253 -17.57 7.24 -3.72
C VAL A 253 -18.26 8.25 -4.64
N GLU A 254 -17.81 9.49 -4.64
CA GLU A 254 -18.44 10.58 -5.37
C GLU A 254 -17.90 10.78 -6.80
N TYR A 255 -16.99 9.93 -7.23
CA TYR A 255 -16.41 9.98 -8.57
C TYR A 255 -17.15 9.06 -9.54
N SER A 256 -17.36 9.52 -10.78
CA SER A 256 -18.02 8.76 -11.84
C SER A 256 -17.26 8.87 -13.15
N SER A 257 -17.62 8.02 -14.13
CA SER A 257 -17.11 8.07 -15.50
C SER A 257 -15.57 8.05 -15.56
N MET A 258 -14.96 8.89 -16.38
CA MET A 258 -13.52 8.96 -16.57
C MET A 258 -12.74 9.37 -15.32
N LYS A 259 -13.31 10.16 -14.43
CA LYS A 259 -12.65 10.57 -13.18
C LYS A 259 -12.42 9.38 -12.25
N PHE A 260 -13.40 8.49 -12.14
CA PHE A 260 -13.25 7.20 -11.45
C PHE A 260 -12.23 6.30 -12.16
N ALA A 261 -12.27 6.27 -13.51
CA ALA A 261 -11.35 5.45 -14.28
C ALA A 261 -9.88 5.84 -14.06
N TRP A 262 -9.57 7.14 -13.89
CA TRP A 262 -8.21 7.61 -13.59
C TRP A 262 -7.71 7.14 -12.24
N TYR A 263 -8.51 7.16 -11.18
CA TYR A 263 -8.13 6.61 -9.89
C TYR A 263 -7.86 5.11 -9.96
N PHE A 264 -8.78 4.38 -10.59
CA PHE A 264 -8.67 2.95 -10.78
C PHE A 264 -7.42 2.57 -11.59
N LEU A 265 -7.13 3.32 -12.66
CA LEU A 265 -5.92 3.16 -13.45
C LEU A 265 -4.66 3.42 -12.61
N ALA A 266 -4.65 4.51 -11.83
CA ALA A 266 -3.53 4.88 -10.97
C ALA A 266 -3.24 3.79 -9.93
N GLU A 267 -4.26 3.21 -9.32
CA GLU A 267 -4.13 2.13 -8.34
C GLU A 267 -3.46 0.90 -8.95
N TYR A 268 -3.90 0.45 -10.12
CA TYR A 268 -3.28 -0.69 -10.80
C TYR A 268 -1.85 -0.39 -11.27
N ILE A 269 -1.57 0.82 -11.76
CA ILE A 269 -0.20 1.22 -12.10
C ILE A 269 0.67 1.23 -10.85
N ASN A 270 0.17 1.68 -9.70
CA ASN A 270 0.92 1.63 -8.43
C ASN A 270 1.23 0.20 -7.99
N MET A 271 0.37 -0.77 -8.25
CA MET A 271 0.72 -2.19 -8.05
C MET A 271 1.94 -2.60 -8.90
N PHE A 272 1.99 -2.17 -10.16
CA PHE A 272 3.16 -2.39 -11.01
C PHE A 272 4.38 -1.64 -10.51
N ASN A 273 4.24 -0.41 -10.03
CA ASN A 273 5.32 0.41 -9.49
C ASN A 273 6.02 -0.29 -8.32
N VAL A 274 5.27 -0.67 -7.28
CA VAL A 274 5.85 -1.33 -6.10
C VAL A 274 6.45 -2.68 -6.46
N SER A 275 5.84 -3.41 -7.42
CA SER A 275 6.37 -4.68 -7.92
C SER A 275 7.68 -4.48 -8.69
N ALA A 276 7.75 -3.46 -9.56
CA ALA A 276 8.94 -3.14 -10.35
C ALA A 276 10.09 -2.66 -9.44
N VAL A 277 9.78 -1.83 -8.44
CA VAL A 277 10.75 -1.40 -7.42
C VAL A 277 11.23 -2.58 -6.60
N CYS A 278 10.35 -3.50 -6.18
CA CYS A 278 10.71 -4.73 -5.50
C CYS A 278 11.70 -5.57 -6.32
N VAL A 279 11.41 -5.77 -7.60
CA VAL A 279 12.26 -6.53 -8.53
C VAL A 279 13.61 -5.83 -8.70
N THR A 280 13.64 -4.52 -8.85
CA THR A 280 14.86 -3.73 -9.04
C THR A 280 15.76 -3.77 -7.80
N LEU A 281 15.19 -3.58 -6.63
CA LEU A 281 15.94 -3.47 -5.37
C LEU A 281 16.37 -4.83 -4.80
N PHE A 282 15.51 -5.83 -4.87
CA PHE A 282 15.72 -7.10 -4.16
C PHE A 282 15.96 -8.30 -5.05
N LEU A 283 15.34 -8.36 -6.24
CA LEU A 283 15.39 -9.52 -7.13
C LEU A 283 16.34 -9.35 -8.33
N GLY A 284 17.26 -8.38 -8.26
CA GLY A 284 18.29 -8.17 -9.28
C GLY A 284 17.82 -7.53 -10.58
N GLY A 285 16.66 -6.85 -10.57
CA GLY A 285 16.14 -6.16 -11.73
C GLY A 285 16.00 -7.07 -12.96
N TRP A 286 16.56 -6.64 -14.06
CA TRP A 286 16.56 -7.35 -15.34
C TRP A 286 17.52 -8.56 -15.40
N ARG A 287 18.43 -8.75 -14.42
CA ARG A 287 19.37 -9.88 -14.41
C ARG A 287 18.70 -11.18 -14.02
N SER A 288 18.87 -12.21 -14.83
CA SER A 288 18.48 -13.59 -14.50
C SER A 288 19.66 -14.33 -13.87
N PHE A 289 19.61 -14.61 -12.56
CA PHE A 289 20.69 -15.30 -11.86
C PHE A 289 20.72 -16.80 -12.17
N VAL A 290 19.55 -17.44 -12.11
CA VAL A 290 19.43 -18.90 -12.31
C VAL A 290 19.65 -19.27 -13.78
N ILE A 291 19.07 -18.52 -14.72
CA ILE A 291 19.15 -18.83 -16.15
C ILE A 291 20.54 -18.53 -16.69
N ALA A 292 21.20 -17.48 -16.19
CA ALA A 292 22.56 -17.13 -16.60
C ALA A 292 23.61 -18.19 -16.23
N SER A 293 23.33 -19.07 -15.25
CA SER A 293 24.22 -20.18 -14.93
C SER A 293 24.21 -21.30 -16.00
N PHE A 294 23.11 -21.43 -16.73
CA PHE A 294 22.96 -22.42 -17.83
C PHE A 294 23.10 -21.77 -19.21
N TRP A 295 22.81 -20.49 -19.31
CA TRP A 295 22.84 -19.73 -20.56
C TRP A 295 23.51 -18.36 -20.32
N PRO A 296 24.84 -18.24 -20.62
CA PRO A 296 25.61 -17.02 -20.35
C PRO A 296 25.05 -15.76 -21.03
N GLU A 297 24.52 -15.90 -22.24
CA GLU A 297 23.98 -14.79 -23.05
C GLU A 297 22.60 -14.30 -22.57
N ALA A 298 21.99 -14.95 -21.58
CA ALA A 298 20.66 -14.60 -21.09
C ALA A 298 20.54 -13.17 -20.54
N ASN A 299 21.67 -12.57 -20.15
CA ASN A 299 21.73 -11.20 -19.62
C ASN A 299 22.16 -10.16 -20.67
N GLU A 300 22.25 -10.55 -21.95
CA GLU A 300 22.65 -9.68 -23.05
C GLU A 300 21.48 -9.40 -24.01
N GLY A 301 21.57 -8.28 -24.74
CA GLY A 301 20.58 -7.89 -25.74
C GLY A 301 19.18 -7.59 -25.16
N TRP A 302 18.14 -8.14 -25.79
CA TRP A 302 16.73 -7.90 -25.42
C TRP A 302 16.15 -8.89 -24.42
N TRP A 303 16.81 -10.00 -24.12
CA TRP A 303 16.36 -11.03 -23.19
C TRP A 303 16.13 -10.51 -21.76
N PRO A 304 16.95 -9.59 -21.24
CA PRO A 304 16.76 -8.97 -19.93
C PRO A 304 15.39 -8.35 -19.70
N VAL A 305 14.79 -7.76 -20.73
CA VAL A 305 13.42 -7.19 -20.66
C VAL A 305 12.41 -8.26 -20.29
N LEU A 306 12.52 -9.44 -20.92
CA LEU A 306 11.62 -10.55 -20.67
C LEU A 306 11.74 -11.05 -19.21
N TRP A 307 12.96 -11.15 -18.71
CA TRP A 307 13.19 -11.56 -17.31
C TRP A 307 12.65 -10.54 -16.33
N PHE A 308 12.84 -9.26 -16.62
CA PHE A 308 12.31 -8.19 -15.78
C PHE A 308 10.79 -8.22 -15.72
N VAL A 309 10.14 -8.27 -16.87
CA VAL A 309 8.68 -8.35 -16.98
C VAL A 309 8.16 -9.63 -16.30
N ALA A 310 8.79 -10.78 -16.51
CA ALA A 310 8.38 -12.04 -15.88
C ALA A 310 8.45 -11.98 -14.35
N LYS A 311 9.48 -11.34 -13.77
CA LYS A 311 9.60 -11.16 -12.32
C LYS A 311 8.53 -10.20 -11.79
N ILE A 312 8.26 -9.10 -12.48
CA ILE A 312 7.16 -8.19 -12.10
C ILE A 312 5.84 -8.96 -12.07
N TRP A 313 5.55 -9.74 -13.10
CA TRP A 313 4.34 -10.57 -13.16
C TRP A 313 4.29 -11.64 -12.06
N ALA A 314 5.43 -12.19 -11.66
CA ALA A 314 5.49 -13.14 -10.54
C ALA A 314 5.12 -12.46 -9.21
N VAL A 315 5.65 -11.26 -8.94
CA VAL A 315 5.30 -10.46 -7.76
C VAL A 315 3.82 -10.04 -7.80
N MET A 316 3.35 -9.56 -8.95
CA MET A 316 1.94 -9.23 -9.16
C MET A 316 1.01 -10.42 -8.92
N PHE A 317 1.39 -11.59 -9.42
CA PHE A 317 0.63 -12.82 -9.19
C PHE A 317 0.58 -13.19 -7.71
N ALA A 318 1.69 -13.01 -6.97
CA ALA A 318 1.70 -13.21 -5.52
C ALA A 318 0.71 -12.26 -4.81
N MET A 319 0.63 -10.99 -5.21
CA MET A 319 -0.35 -10.03 -4.67
C MET A 319 -1.80 -10.43 -4.99
N ILE A 320 -2.07 -10.91 -6.21
CA ILE A 320 -3.39 -11.43 -6.58
C ILE A 320 -3.73 -12.69 -5.77
N TRP A 321 -2.75 -13.56 -5.55
CA TRP A 321 -2.92 -14.77 -4.77
C TRP A 321 -3.21 -14.48 -3.28
N THR A 322 -2.50 -13.53 -2.66
CA THR A 322 -2.79 -13.09 -1.29
C THR A 322 -4.20 -12.52 -1.15
N ARG A 323 -4.69 -11.81 -2.17
CA ARG A 323 -6.08 -11.32 -2.23
C ARG A 323 -7.12 -12.46 -2.18
N GLY A 324 -6.81 -13.60 -2.79
CA GLY A 324 -7.71 -14.76 -2.81
C GLY A 324 -7.64 -15.66 -1.59
N THR A 325 -6.55 -15.60 -0.80
CA THR A 325 -6.27 -16.55 0.28
C THR A 325 -6.32 -15.95 1.67
N LEU A 326 -5.90 -14.70 1.84
CA LEU A 326 -5.82 -14.06 3.14
C LEU A 326 -7.12 -13.36 3.51
N VAL A 327 -7.45 -13.42 4.81
CA VAL A 327 -8.59 -12.71 5.40
C VAL A 327 -8.23 -11.24 5.57
N ARG A 328 -9.18 -10.35 5.35
CA ARG A 328 -9.02 -8.92 5.59
C ARG A 328 -8.75 -8.62 7.06
N ILE A 329 -7.75 -7.79 7.32
CA ILE A 329 -7.38 -7.36 8.66
C ILE A 329 -8.14 -6.07 9.01
N ARG A 330 -8.57 -5.97 10.27
CA ARG A 330 -9.23 -4.76 10.78
C ARG A 330 -8.23 -3.60 10.90
N TYR A 331 -8.69 -2.36 10.70
CA TYR A 331 -7.88 -1.14 10.72
C TYR A 331 -6.99 -1.01 11.97
N ASP A 332 -7.53 -1.28 13.16
CA ASP A 332 -6.79 -1.18 14.43
C ASP A 332 -5.59 -2.14 14.49
N HIS A 333 -5.79 -3.39 14.06
CA HIS A 333 -4.72 -4.39 14.02
C HIS A 333 -3.67 -4.06 12.95
N PHE A 334 -4.10 -3.54 11.82
CA PHE A 334 -3.24 -3.12 10.75
C PHE A 334 -2.34 -1.94 11.17
N MET A 335 -2.89 -0.90 11.82
CA MET A 335 -2.11 0.22 12.32
C MET A 335 -1.15 -0.22 13.46
N LYS A 336 -1.58 -1.13 14.35
CA LYS A 336 -0.70 -1.72 15.36
C LYS A 336 0.46 -2.48 14.72
N LEU A 337 0.22 -3.27 13.67
CA LEU A 337 1.27 -3.97 12.92
C LEU A 337 2.30 -2.99 12.33
N GLY A 338 1.87 -1.92 11.67
CA GLY A 338 2.75 -0.91 11.11
C GLY A 338 3.63 -0.23 12.17
N TRP A 339 2.99 0.39 13.16
CA TRP A 339 3.69 1.22 14.14
C TRP A 339 4.44 0.44 15.22
N LYS A 340 3.86 -0.68 15.72
CA LYS A 340 4.47 -1.45 16.83
C LYS A 340 5.44 -2.54 16.36
N VAL A 341 5.29 -3.05 15.13
CA VAL A 341 6.10 -4.17 14.64
C VAL A 341 6.98 -3.75 13.46
N LEU A 342 6.41 -3.29 12.36
CA LEU A 342 7.17 -3.07 11.13
C LEU A 342 8.19 -1.93 11.25
N ILE A 343 7.80 -0.77 11.75
CA ILE A 343 8.69 0.38 11.87
C ILE A 343 9.83 0.10 12.87
N PRO A 344 9.59 -0.39 14.11
CA PRO A 344 10.66 -0.74 15.03
C PRO A 344 11.58 -1.85 14.50
N ALA A 345 11.02 -2.87 13.85
CA ALA A 345 11.79 -3.93 13.23
C ALA A 345 12.68 -3.40 12.10
N ALA A 346 12.13 -2.58 11.21
CA ALA A 346 12.87 -1.96 10.11
C ALA A 346 14.02 -1.07 10.64
N LEU A 347 13.75 -0.25 11.67
CA LEU A 347 14.75 0.62 12.28
C LEU A 347 15.87 -0.19 12.94
N THR A 348 15.53 -1.22 13.72
CA THR A 348 16.50 -2.08 14.38
C THR A 348 17.38 -2.80 13.34
N TRP A 349 16.78 -3.32 12.29
CA TRP A 349 17.49 -3.95 11.19
C TRP A 349 18.39 -2.97 10.45
N PHE A 350 17.91 -1.76 10.16
CA PHE A 350 18.70 -0.69 9.53
C PHE A 350 19.95 -0.34 10.36
N VAL A 351 19.80 -0.15 11.66
CA VAL A 351 20.93 0.13 12.56
C VAL A 351 21.95 -1.02 12.53
N MET A 352 21.46 -2.27 12.57
CA MET A 352 22.35 -3.44 12.52
C MET A 352 23.14 -3.50 11.22
N VAL A 353 22.48 -3.29 10.06
CA VAL A 353 23.15 -3.24 8.75
C VAL A 353 24.15 -2.09 8.69
N SER A 354 23.81 -0.92 9.24
CA SER A 354 24.71 0.24 9.31
C SER A 354 25.99 -0.07 10.08
N VAL A 355 25.89 -0.72 11.23
CA VAL A 355 27.06 -1.13 12.04
C VAL A 355 27.91 -2.12 11.27
N VAL A 356 27.31 -3.14 10.65
CA VAL A 356 28.06 -4.14 9.87
C VAL A 356 28.78 -3.50 8.68
N THR A 357 28.10 -2.59 7.98
CA THR A 357 28.71 -1.87 6.85
C THR A 357 29.82 -0.92 7.32
N GLY A 358 29.66 -0.26 8.45
CA GLY A 358 30.71 0.55 9.09
C GLY A 358 31.92 -0.29 9.44
N VAL A 359 31.76 -1.42 10.14
CA VAL A 359 32.86 -2.34 10.47
C VAL A 359 33.59 -2.82 9.21
N ARG A 360 32.85 -3.13 8.14
CA ARG A 360 33.44 -3.48 6.85
C ARG A 360 34.34 -2.39 6.29
N THR A 361 33.88 -1.16 6.31
CA THR A 361 34.63 -0.03 5.76
C THR A 361 35.94 0.20 6.51
N PHE A 362 35.96 -0.05 7.83
CA PHE A 362 37.15 0.11 8.66
C PHE A 362 38.06 -1.13 8.67
N SER A 363 37.53 -2.36 8.61
CA SER A 363 38.30 -3.59 8.76
C SER A 363 38.65 -4.31 7.45
N GLY A 364 38.07 -3.89 6.32
CA GLY A 364 38.28 -4.51 4.99
C GLY A 364 37.73 -5.93 4.83
N THR A 365 37.02 -6.47 5.82
CA THR A 365 36.46 -7.83 5.78
C THR A 365 35.23 -7.94 4.89
N GLN A 366 34.97 -9.14 4.36
CA GLN A 366 33.77 -9.40 3.54
C GLN A 366 32.59 -9.78 4.45
N PRO A 367 31.58 -8.92 4.67
CA PRO A 367 30.56 -9.13 5.69
C PRO A 367 29.38 -10.01 5.23
N ARG A 368 29.37 -10.51 3.99
CA ARG A 368 28.22 -11.27 3.43
C ARG A 368 27.77 -12.46 4.30
N PRO A 369 28.66 -13.37 4.76
CA PRO A 369 28.24 -14.45 5.64
C PRO A 369 27.72 -13.94 6.99
N LEU A 370 28.31 -12.88 7.52
CA LEU A 370 27.84 -12.26 8.76
C LEU A 370 26.43 -11.67 8.61
N LEU A 371 26.16 -11.00 7.49
CA LEU A 371 24.80 -10.47 7.19
C LEU A 371 23.76 -11.58 7.12
N LEU A 372 24.08 -12.73 6.51
CA LEU A 372 23.16 -13.86 6.44
C LEU A 372 22.86 -14.44 7.83
N VAL A 373 23.87 -14.59 8.68
CA VAL A 373 23.67 -15.09 10.05
C VAL A 373 22.84 -14.10 10.86
N LEU A 374 23.15 -12.80 10.79
CA LEU A 374 22.40 -11.76 11.48
C LEU A 374 20.94 -11.67 10.96
N ALA A 375 20.74 -11.82 9.66
CA ALA A 375 19.40 -11.85 9.07
C ALA A 375 18.58 -13.03 9.61
N ALA A 376 19.17 -14.22 9.68
CA ALA A 376 18.51 -15.40 10.22
C ALA A 376 18.14 -15.22 11.70
N VAL A 377 19.10 -14.73 12.52
CA VAL A 377 18.85 -14.46 13.94
C VAL A 377 17.76 -13.40 14.13
N PHE A 378 17.82 -12.31 13.37
CA PHE A 378 16.82 -11.25 13.43
C PHE A 378 15.42 -11.76 13.08
N LEU A 379 15.28 -12.55 12.01
CA LEU A 379 13.99 -13.14 11.63
C LEU A 379 13.43 -14.06 12.72
N VAL A 380 14.28 -14.91 13.31
CA VAL A 380 13.86 -15.79 14.41
C VAL A 380 13.39 -14.98 15.60
N VAL A 381 14.15 -13.96 16.02
CA VAL A 381 13.80 -13.10 17.14
C VAL A 381 12.49 -12.35 16.87
N THR A 382 12.35 -11.76 15.66
CA THR A 382 11.13 -11.05 15.28
C THR A 382 9.92 -11.99 15.23
N ALA A 383 10.08 -13.18 14.66
CA ALA A 383 9.01 -14.19 14.64
C ALA A 383 8.60 -14.61 16.05
N VAL A 384 9.57 -14.82 16.97
CA VAL A 384 9.27 -15.14 18.37
C VAL A 384 8.52 -13.99 19.04
N LEU A 385 8.93 -12.73 18.85
CA LEU A 385 8.26 -11.56 19.44
C LEU A 385 6.83 -11.37 18.91
N VAL A 386 6.59 -11.66 17.64
CA VAL A 386 5.25 -11.58 17.03
C VAL A 386 4.36 -12.73 17.50
N LEU A 387 4.92 -13.93 17.69
CA LEU A 387 4.18 -15.10 18.13
C LEU A 387 3.92 -15.14 19.66
N VAL A 388 4.71 -14.39 20.44
CA VAL A 388 4.41 -14.23 21.89
C VAL A 388 3.11 -13.43 22.02
N PRO A 389 2.01 -14.03 22.50
CA PRO A 389 0.78 -13.30 22.67
C PRO A 389 1.04 -12.13 23.61
N GLU A 390 0.65 -10.92 23.20
CA GLU A 390 0.59 -9.79 24.12
C GLU A 390 -0.18 -10.31 25.34
N ARG A 391 0.48 -10.39 26.51
CA ARG A 391 -0.24 -10.56 27.78
C ARG A 391 -1.27 -9.48 27.79
N GLY A 392 -2.55 -9.88 27.64
CA GLY A 392 -3.64 -8.94 27.53
C GLY A 392 -3.43 -7.90 28.63
N SER A 393 -3.31 -6.64 28.25
CA SER A 393 -3.60 -5.56 29.18
C SER A 393 -4.92 -6.01 29.77
N GLU A 394 -4.94 -6.37 31.05
CA GLU A 394 -6.16 -6.64 31.79
C GLU A 394 -7.10 -5.51 31.38
N GLU A 395 -8.07 -5.83 30.51
CA GLU A 395 -9.20 -4.95 30.31
C GLU A 395 -9.64 -4.61 31.72
N ALA A 396 -9.58 -3.33 32.06
CA ALA A 396 -10.11 -2.86 33.32
C ALA A 396 -11.45 -3.56 33.48
N PRO A 397 -11.70 -4.26 34.58
CA PRO A 397 -12.86 -5.14 34.71
C PRO A 397 -14.07 -4.36 34.23
N SER A 398 -14.72 -4.86 33.21
CA SER A 398 -15.92 -4.26 32.66
C SER A 398 -16.87 -4.08 33.83
N PRO A 399 -17.47 -2.90 34.03
CA PRO A 399 -18.39 -2.72 35.10
C PRO A 399 -19.44 -3.85 35.07
N PRO A 400 -19.78 -4.48 36.20
CA PRO A 400 -20.69 -5.60 36.21
C PRO A 400 -21.99 -5.22 35.49
N GLY A 401 -22.40 -6.00 34.50
CA GLY A 401 -23.59 -5.77 33.67
C GLY A 401 -23.33 -5.33 32.24
N SER A 402 -22.08 -5.30 31.74
CA SER A 402 -21.74 -4.90 30.35
C SER A 402 -21.53 -6.06 29.37
N GLY A 403 -21.79 -7.30 29.75
CA GLY A 403 -21.72 -8.47 28.88
C GLY A 403 -22.90 -8.56 27.91
N PRO A 404 -22.67 -8.91 26.62
CA PRO A 404 -23.78 -9.16 25.71
C PRO A 404 -24.59 -10.39 26.16
N GLY A 405 -25.81 -10.17 26.63
CA GLY A 405 -26.72 -11.23 27.04
C GLY A 405 -27.02 -11.35 28.51
N GLU A 406 -26.47 -10.52 29.41
CA GLU A 406 -26.81 -10.48 30.80
C GLU A 406 -28.20 -9.83 30.97
N LEU A 407 -29.19 -10.65 31.37
CA LEU A 407 -30.55 -10.17 31.64
C LEU A 407 -30.51 -9.21 32.82
N VAL A 408 -30.83 -7.96 32.61
CA VAL A 408 -30.89 -6.91 33.62
C VAL A 408 -31.88 -7.27 34.67
N ALA A 409 -31.47 -7.34 35.95
CA ALA A 409 -32.36 -7.62 37.03
C ALA A 409 -33.39 -6.47 37.17
N PRO A 410 -34.66 -6.78 37.55
CA PRO A 410 -35.68 -5.75 37.74
C PRO A 410 -35.19 -4.70 38.76
N GLY A 411 -35.12 -3.42 38.39
CA GLY A 411 -34.66 -2.30 39.22
C GLY A 411 -33.18 -1.92 39.06
N GLN A 412 -32.42 -2.56 38.20
CA GLN A 412 -31.03 -2.17 37.90
C GLN A 412 -31.03 -0.97 36.96
N VAL A 413 -30.36 0.11 37.37
CA VAL A 413 -30.19 1.31 36.53
C VAL A 413 -29.09 1.08 35.50
N LEU A 414 -29.45 0.97 34.27
CA LEU A 414 -28.50 0.90 33.15
C LEU A 414 -28.14 2.31 32.68
N ASP A 415 -26.86 2.57 32.50
CA ASP A 415 -26.40 3.79 31.88
C ASP A 415 -26.63 3.68 30.34
N ALA A 416 -27.75 4.24 29.87
CA ALA A 416 -28.10 4.25 28.45
C ALA A 416 -27.07 4.98 27.57
N PHE A 417 -26.11 5.72 28.15
CA PHE A 417 -25.08 6.48 27.45
C PHE A 417 -23.68 5.89 27.61
N ALA A 418 -23.53 4.74 28.29
CA ALA A 418 -22.23 4.07 28.42
C ALA A 418 -21.58 3.73 27.07
N GLY A 419 -22.40 3.53 26.01
CA GLY A 419 -21.97 3.33 24.63
C GLY A 419 -21.95 4.58 23.73
N GLY A 420 -22.24 5.76 24.28
CA GLY A 420 -22.18 7.04 23.55
C GLY A 420 -23.43 7.41 22.73
N PHE A 421 -24.43 6.53 22.60
CA PHE A 421 -25.66 6.79 21.85
C PHE A 421 -26.91 6.61 22.72
N PRO A 422 -27.91 7.55 22.64
CA PRO A 422 -29.16 7.38 23.34
C PRO A 422 -29.95 6.21 22.75
N VAL A 423 -30.16 5.19 23.57
CA VAL A 423 -30.99 4.04 23.20
C VAL A 423 -32.40 4.23 23.81
N PRO A 424 -33.49 4.01 23.06
CA PRO A 424 -34.82 4.10 23.63
C PRO A 424 -34.99 3.06 24.76
N PRO A 425 -35.59 3.45 25.90
CA PRO A 425 -35.73 2.54 27.04
C PRO A 425 -36.64 1.37 26.69
N LEU A 426 -36.27 0.20 27.16
CA LEU A 426 -37.11 -0.99 27.09
C LEU A 426 -38.25 -0.91 28.11
N PRO A 427 -39.38 -1.58 27.87
CA PRO A 427 -40.45 -1.63 28.86
C PRO A 427 -39.96 -2.12 30.22
N GLY A 428 -40.14 -1.30 31.27
CA GLY A 428 -39.66 -1.62 32.63
C GLY A 428 -38.23 -1.18 32.95
N GLN A 429 -37.50 -0.56 32.06
CA GLN A 429 -36.14 -0.07 32.22
C GLN A 429 -36.13 1.35 32.83
N VAL A 430 -35.40 1.57 33.91
CA VAL A 430 -35.20 2.88 34.51
C VAL A 430 -33.89 3.45 33.96
N LEU A 431 -33.98 4.57 33.25
CA LEU A 431 -32.79 5.23 32.70
C LEU A 431 -32.11 6.12 33.76
N PRO A 432 -30.74 6.19 33.76
CA PRO A 432 -30.04 7.15 34.58
C PRO A 432 -30.34 8.59 34.17
N PRO A 433 -30.23 9.58 35.08
CA PRO A 433 -30.46 10.97 34.73
C PRO A 433 -29.51 11.46 33.65
N SER A 434 -30.05 12.16 32.66
CA SER A 434 -29.27 12.64 31.50
C SER A 434 -28.11 13.54 31.98
N PRO A 435 -26.99 13.62 31.23
CA PRO A 435 -25.89 14.53 31.57
C PRO A 435 -26.30 16.00 31.69
N ARG A 436 -27.37 16.41 31.01
CA ARG A 436 -27.94 17.76 31.11
C ARG A 436 -28.70 17.98 32.42
N SER A 437 -29.44 17.00 32.90
CA SER A 437 -30.14 17.08 34.17
C SER A 437 -29.17 17.09 35.38
N ARG A 438 -28.03 16.41 35.29
CA ARG A 438 -26.97 16.49 36.30
C ARG A 438 -26.35 17.89 36.42
N ARG A 439 -26.19 18.61 35.31
CA ARG A 439 -25.68 20.00 35.32
C ARG A 439 -26.70 21.01 35.87
N ALA A 440 -27.97 20.74 35.76
CA ALA A 440 -29.05 21.64 36.24
C ALA A 440 -29.37 21.48 37.70
N GLY A 441 -28.70 20.62 38.50
CA GLY A 441 -28.97 20.42 39.93
C GLY A 441 -30.39 19.91 40.21
N ALA A 442 -31.10 19.36 39.22
CA ALA A 442 -32.45 18.87 39.38
C ALA A 442 -32.44 17.62 40.25
N GLY A 443 -33.02 17.74 41.38
CA GLY A 443 -33.15 16.69 42.43
C GLY A 443 -33.79 15.41 41.92
N ALA A 444 -33.69 14.41 42.79
CA ALA A 444 -34.05 13.02 42.57
C ALA A 444 -35.31 12.84 41.71
N PHE A 445 -35.16 12.03 40.65
CA PHE A 445 -36.28 11.48 39.92
C PHE A 445 -37.14 10.66 40.88
N LEU A 446 -38.32 11.19 41.23
CA LEU A 446 -39.35 10.37 41.86
C LEU A 446 -39.79 9.32 40.85
N PRO A 447 -39.88 8.05 41.18
CA PRO A 447 -40.46 7.04 40.32
C PRO A 447 -41.87 7.48 39.93
N ALA A 448 -42.21 7.47 38.65
CA ALA A 448 -43.55 7.72 38.18
C ALA A 448 -44.49 6.71 38.83
N ASP A 449 -45.48 7.20 39.55
CA ASP A 449 -46.51 6.39 40.18
C ASP A 449 -47.26 5.61 39.09
N PRO A 450 -47.33 4.27 39.12
CA PRO A 450 -47.95 3.48 38.06
C PRO A 450 -49.47 3.67 37.95
N GLY A 451 -50.07 4.55 38.77
CA GLY A 451 -51.51 4.79 38.86
C GLY A 451 -52.10 5.93 37.99
N THR A 452 -51.30 6.77 37.34
CA THR A 452 -51.83 7.86 36.55
C THR A 452 -51.54 7.64 35.03
N ALA A 453 -52.28 6.71 34.45
CA ALA A 453 -52.50 6.75 33.01
C ALA A 453 -53.43 7.94 32.70
N PRO A 454 -53.06 8.85 31.78
CA PRO A 454 -53.99 9.89 31.32
C PRO A 454 -55.15 9.18 30.61
N GLY A 455 -56.38 9.43 31.14
CA GLY A 455 -57.61 8.80 30.75
C GLY A 455 -57.82 8.93 29.23
N ALA A 456 -58.24 7.85 28.66
CA ALA A 456 -58.80 7.77 27.33
C ALA A 456 -59.96 8.74 27.20
N ALA A 457 -59.83 9.78 26.42
CA ALA A 457 -60.91 10.65 26.03
C ALA A 457 -61.89 9.83 25.18
N ALA A 458 -63.12 9.69 25.65
CA ALA A 458 -64.17 9.03 24.94
C ALA A 458 -64.49 9.75 23.61
N PRO A 459 -64.94 9.04 22.56
CA PRO A 459 -65.35 9.66 21.33
C PRO A 459 -66.69 10.36 21.56
N THR A 460 -66.75 11.64 21.37
CA THR A 460 -67.99 12.40 21.23
C THR A 460 -68.62 12.07 19.87
N GLU A 461 -69.68 11.28 19.88
CA GLU A 461 -70.69 11.24 18.83
C GLU A 461 -71.33 12.64 18.67
N GLY A 462 -71.59 13.04 17.48
CA GLY A 462 -72.65 14.02 17.30
C GLY A 462 -72.46 15.00 16.19
N GLY A 463 -73.13 14.78 15.09
CA GLY A 463 -74.03 15.73 14.53
C GLY A 463 -73.63 16.43 13.25
N ASN A 464 -74.18 15.88 12.18
CA ASN A 464 -74.89 16.58 11.08
C ASN A 464 -74.57 18.07 10.84
N ARG A 465 -73.94 18.41 9.76
CA ARG A 465 -74.54 18.99 8.56
C ARG A 465 -73.52 19.14 7.46
#